data_b5072b06ffd7a6692217e4c74caedb02
#
_entry.id   b5072b06ffd7a6692217e4c74caedb02
#
_cell.length_a   1.000
_cell.length_b   1.000
_cell.length_c   1.000
_cell.angle_alpha   90.00
_cell.angle_beta   90.00
_cell.angle_gamma   90.00
#
_symmetry.space_group_name_H-M   'P 1'
#
loop_
_entity.id
_entity.type
_entity.pdbx_description
1 polymer ?
#
loop_
_entity_poly.entity_id
_entity_poly.type
_entity_poly.pdbx_seq_one_letter_code
_entity_poly.pdbx_strand_id
1 'polypeptide(L)'
;MTIALSVENLTAAVGGREILKGIQLDLPFGEVHALMGPNGSGKSTLCHVLSGRPGYEVVGSAHLAGAPLLGLDVDERARLGLMQGFQYPVEIPGVKLGEFVAEAAAEAGMGEDEIERRVAEAAEKFDMTRFLQRGVNEDLSGGEKKRSEIFQMAVLGPKVALLDEIDSGLDIDAVREVAEAVEVMRSPEVGVLMITHYSRILRYVIPDRVHVMVDGRLVDSGGPELADELEAGGYEAVRARLGLAPGGENGQAKAKVTDLFTDLPFET
;
A
#
# COMPACT_ATOMS: atom_id res chain seq x y z
N MET A 1 -15.63 -16.71 3.75
CA MET A 1 -14.32 -16.02 3.88
C MET A 1 -14.53 -14.82 4.79
N THR A 2 -13.62 -14.56 5.70
CA THR A 2 -13.69 -13.39 6.60
C THR A 2 -13.04 -12.20 5.89
N ILE A 3 -13.72 -11.04 5.89
CA ILE A 3 -13.23 -9.85 5.21
C ILE A 3 -12.23 -9.11 6.10
N ALA A 4 -11.04 -8.83 5.58
CA ALA A 4 -10.00 -8.03 6.23
C ALA A 4 -10.28 -6.52 6.08
N LEU A 5 -10.63 -6.09 4.85
CA LEU A 5 -11.00 -4.72 4.54
C LEU A 5 -12.25 -4.72 3.68
N SER A 6 -13.29 -4.00 4.12
CA SER A 6 -14.45 -3.68 3.27
C SER A 6 -14.57 -2.18 3.07
N VAL A 7 -14.88 -1.78 1.85
CA VAL A 7 -15.06 -0.38 1.44
C VAL A 7 -16.38 -0.27 0.69
N GLU A 8 -17.28 0.62 1.13
CA GLU A 8 -18.60 0.75 0.55
C GLU A 8 -18.90 2.21 0.18
N ASN A 9 -19.24 2.43 -1.08
CA ASN A 9 -19.61 3.74 -1.64
C ASN A 9 -18.64 4.87 -1.26
N LEU A 10 -17.32 4.54 -1.18
CA LEU A 10 -16.31 5.50 -0.74
C LEU A 10 -16.08 6.55 -1.81
N THR A 11 -16.35 7.80 -1.47
CA THR A 11 -15.98 8.97 -2.28
C THR A 11 -14.94 9.79 -1.55
N ALA A 12 -14.07 10.46 -2.29
CA ALA A 12 -13.10 11.36 -1.72
C ALA A 12 -12.82 12.54 -2.64
N ALA A 13 -12.77 13.73 -2.05
CA ALA A 13 -12.46 14.97 -2.75
C ALA A 13 -11.29 15.69 -2.08
N VAL A 14 -10.55 16.47 -2.86
CA VAL A 14 -9.49 17.37 -2.40
C VAL A 14 -9.62 18.71 -3.13
N GLY A 15 -9.66 19.82 -2.39
CA GLY A 15 -9.84 21.14 -2.96
C GLY A 15 -11.11 21.28 -3.81
N GLY A 16 -12.20 20.62 -3.41
CA GLY A 16 -13.48 20.61 -4.12
C GLY A 16 -13.53 19.73 -5.39
N ARG A 17 -12.44 19.04 -5.73
CA ARG A 17 -12.39 18.09 -6.86
C ARG A 17 -12.58 16.67 -6.35
N GLU A 18 -13.63 16.00 -6.80
CA GLU A 18 -13.86 14.59 -6.51
C GLU A 18 -12.85 13.70 -7.26
N ILE A 19 -12.15 12.82 -6.52
CA ILE A 19 -11.15 11.91 -7.05
C ILE A 19 -11.65 10.47 -6.98
N LEU A 20 -12.18 10.04 -5.82
CA LEU A 20 -12.83 8.72 -5.68
C LEU A 20 -14.34 8.89 -5.81
N LYS A 21 -14.99 8.00 -6.56
CA LYS A 21 -16.38 8.16 -6.99
C LYS A 21 -17.20 6.90 -6.71
N GLY A 22 -17.35 6.57 -5.42
CA GLY A 22 -18.14 5.42 -5.00
C GLY A 22 -17.37 4.09 -5.18
N ILE A 23 -16.22 3.98 -4.53
CA ILE A 23 -15.43 2.74 -4.50
C ILE A 23 -16.16 1.68 -3.69
N GLN A 24 -16.21 0.48 -4.27
CA GLN A 24 -16.73 -0.74 -3.65
C GLN A 24 -15.64 -1.80 -3.71
N LEU A 25 -15.11 -2.25 -2.57
CA LEU A 25 -14.01 -3.20 -2.52
C LEU A 25 -14.12 -4.07 -1.27
N ASP A 26 -14.04 -5.39 -1.46
CA ASP A 26 -13.86 -6.35 -0.39
C ASP A 26 -12.53 -7.08 -0.57
N LEU A 27 -11.69 -7.05 0.46
CA LEU A 27 -10.43 -7.78 0.55
C LEU A 27 -10.53 -8.81 1.67
N PRO A 28 -10.59 -10.11 1.36
CA PRO A 28 -10.57 -11.17 2.35
C PRO A 28 -9.21 -11.29 3.05
N PHE A 29 -9.21 -11.86 4.25
CA PHE A 29 -7.99 -12.33 4.87
C PHE A 29 -7.34 -13.45 4.03
N GLY A 30 -6.01 -13.46 3.97
CA GLY A 30 -5.22 -14.44 3.23
C GLY A 30 -5.10 -14.17 1.74
N GLU A 31 -5.79 -13.18 1.21
CA GLU A 31 -5.75 -12.84 -0.21
C GLU A 31 -4.85 -11.65 -0.53
N VAL A 32 -4.25 -11.69 -1.72
CA VAL A 32 -3.51 -10.60 -2.34
C VAL A 32 -4.35 -10.08 -3.50
N HIS A 33 -4.83 -8.85 -3.39
CA HIS A 33 -5.54 -8.17 -4.46
C HIS A 33 -4.63 -7.14 -5.13
N ALA A 34 -4.60 -7.12 -6.46
CA ALA A 34 -3.92 -6.09 -7.23
C ALA A 34 -4.91 -5.01 -7.67
N LEU A 35 -4.56 -3.74 -7.44
CA LEU A 35 -5.29 -2.58 -7.94
C LEU A 35 -4.49 -1.94 -9.07
N MET A 36 -4.99 -2.06 -10.29
CA MET A 36 -4.36 -1.55 -11.49
C MET A 36 -5.16 -0.37 -12.07
N GLY A 37 -4.52 0.47 -12.84
CA GLY A 37 -5.18 1.61 -13.49
C GLY A 37 -4.17 2.63 -14.00
N PRO A 38 -4.56 3.51 -14.93
CA PRO A 38 -3.66 4.55 -15.45
C PRO A 38 -3.27 5.54 -14.36
N ASN A 39 -2.22 6.31 -14.60
CA ASN A 39 -1.81 7.38 -13.70
C ASN A 39 -2.94 8.40 -13.54
N GLY A 40 -3.16 8.85 -12.30
CA GLY A 40 -4.24 9.78 -11.97
C GLY A 40 -5.63 9.14 -11.86
N SER A 41 -5.76 7.80 -11.93
CA SER A 41 -7.06 7.13 -11.77
C SER A 41 -7.61 7.14 -10.33
N GLY A 42 -6.77 7.47 -9.32
CA GLY A 42 -7.18 7.55 -7.91
C GLY A 42 -6.60 6.46 -7.00
N LYS A 43 -5.72 5.58 -7.49
CA LYS A 43 -5.17 4.44 -6.72
C LYS A 43 -4.48 4.87 -5.43
N SER A 44 -3.47 5.74 -5.52
CA SER A 44 -2.76 6.26 -4.33
C SER A 44 -3.68 7.11 -3.44
N THR A 45 -4.70 7.78 -4.03
CA THR A 45 -5.73 8.47 -3.25
C THR A 45 -6.52 7.50 -2.39
N LEU A 46 -6.85 6.30 -2.90
CA LEU A 46 -7.51 5.27 -2.10
C LEU A 46 -6.64 4.85 -0.91
N CYS A 47 -5.33 4.58 -1.11
CA CYS A 47 -4.42 4.30 -0.01
C CYS A 47 -4.34 5.44 1.00
N HIS A 48 -4.21 6.68 0.54
CA HIS A 48 -4.14 7.87 1.42
C HIS A 48 -5.41 8.03 2.27
N VAL A 49 -6.58 7.84 1.67
CA VAL A 49 -7.87 7.93 2.38
C VAL A 49 -8.00 6.81 3.41
N LEU A 50 -7.65 5.58 3.04
CA LEU A 50 -7.70 4.43 3.96
C LEU A 50 -6.68 4.55 5.09
N SER A 51 -5.49 5.08 4.84
CA SER A 51 -4.46 5.30 5.87
C SER A 51 -4.71 6.54 6.75
N GLY A 52 -5.71 7.37 6.42
CA GLY A 52 -6.06 8.53 7.23
C GLY A 52 -5.26 9.80 6.93
N ARG A 53 -4.61 9.87 5.75
CA ARG A 53 -3.89 11.09 5.37
C ARG A 53 -4.85 12.29 5.35
N PRO A 54 -4.50 13.41 6.02
CA PRO A 54 -5.36 14.58 6.08
C PRO A 54 -5.52 15.29 4.72
N GLY A 55 -6.54 16.14 4.60
CA GLY A 55 -6.77 16.98 3.42
C GLY A 55 -7.77 16.40 2.41
N TYR A 56 -8.39 15.26 2.70
CA TYR A 56 -9.47 14.70 1.89
C TYR A 56 -10.82 14.87 2.58
N GLU A 57 -11.82 15.26 1.80
CA GLU A 57 -13.23 15.20 2.19
C GLU A 57 -13.75 13.81 1.80
N VAL A 58 -14.09 12.99 2.81
CA VAL A 58 -14.40 11.56 2.61
C VAL A 58 -15.84 11.28 3.00
N VAL A 59 -16.58 10.54 2.14
CA VAL A 59 -17.94 10.07 2.40
C VAL A 59 -18.03 8.59 2.01
N GLY A 60 -18.86 7.82 2.71
CA GLY A 60 -19.01 6.38 2.55
C GLY A 60 -18.59 5.63 3.81
N SER A 61 -18.27 4.36 3.70
CA SER A 61 -17.78 3.56 4.81
C SER A 61 -16.55 2.72 4.43
N ALA A 62 -15.70 2.48 5.41
CA ALA A 62 -14.63 1.49 5.34
C ALA A 62 -14.50 0.82 6.69
N HIS A 63 -14.31 -0.51 6.69
CA HIS A 63 -14.17 -1.32 7.90
C HIS A 63 -12.94 -2.20 7.77
N LEU A 64 -12.16 -2.29 8.83
CA LEU A 64 -11.03 -3.19 8.95
C LEU A 64 -11.37 -4.29 9.97
N ALA A 65 -11.40 -5.53 9.51
CA ALA A 65 -11.84 -6.68 10.33
C ALA A 65 -13.19 -6.42 11.05
N GLY A 66 -14.12 -5.75 10.37
CA GLY A 66 -15.44 -5.38 10.88
C GLY A 66 -15.47 -4.12 11.75
N ALA A 67 -14.35 -3.55 12.16
CA ALA A 67 -14.29 -2.29 12.90
C ALA A 67 -14.31 -1.08 11.97
N PRO A 68 -15.07 -0.01 12.27
CA PRO A 68 -15.07 1.22 11.46
C PRO A 68 -13.67 1.82 11.36
N LEU A 69 -13.26 2.19 10.13
CA LEU A 69 -11.95 2.75 9.85
C LEU A 69 -11.96 4.26 9.65
N LEU A 70 -13.02 4.79 8.98
CA LEU A 70 -13.14 6.22 8.73
C LEU A 70 -13.42 6.98 10.04
N GLY A 71 -12.77 8.15 10.19
CA GLY A 71 -12.88 8.95 11.42
C GLY A 71 -11.84 8.62 12.49
N LEU A 72 -11.07 7.52 12.33
CA LEU A 72 -9.92 7.22 13.18
C LEU A 72 -8.69 8.02 12.72
N ASP A 73 -7.85 8.42 13.67
CA ASP A 73 -6.55 9.00 13.40
C ASP A 73 -5.56 7.96 12.84
N VAL A 74 -4.44 8.41 12.26
CA VAL A 74 -3.47 7.53 11.60
C VAL A 74 -2.91 6.46 12.54
N ASP A 75 -2.58 6.84 13.78
CA ASP A 75 -2.07 5.92 14.81
C ASP A 75 -3.13 4.93 15.30
N GLU A 76 -4.39 5.34 15.38
CA GLU A 76 -5.52 4.46 15.72
C GLU A 76 -5.72 3.40 14.62
N ARG A 77 -5.62 3.80 13.33
CA ARG A 77 -5.69 2.86 12.20
C ARG A 77 -4.52 1.87 12.22
N ALA A 78 -3.33 2.33 12.56
CA ALA A 78 -2.15 1.47 12.70
C ALA A 78 -2.35 0.45 13.84
N ARG A 79 -2.84 0.88 15.01
CA ARG A 79 -3.18 -0.03 16.13
C ARG A 79 -4.32 -0.99 15.79
N LEU A 80 -5.26 -0.59 14.91
CA LEU A 80 -6.32 -1.49 14.43
C LEU A 80 -5.76 -2.58 13.50
N GLY A 81 -4.57 -2.36 12.92
CA GLY A 81 -3.85 -3.30 12.08
C GLY A 81 -3.76 -2.90 10.60
N LEU A 82 -3.92 -1.61 10.27
CA LEU A 82 -3.67 -1.12 8.91
C LEU A 82 -2.25 -0.61 8.80
N MET A 83 -1.51 -1.10 7.81
CA MET A 83 -0.19 -0.57 7.47
C MET A 83 -0.10 -0.22 6.00
N GLN A 84 0.67 0.84 5.69
CA GLN A 84 0.93 1.26 4.32
C GLN A 84 2.43 1.24 4.03
N GLY A 85 2.85 0.58 2.93
CA GLY A 85 4.16 0.75 2.31
C GLY A 85 4.12 1.93 1.35
N PHE A 86 5.10 2.81 1.47
CA PHE A 86 5.13 4.05 0.70
C PHE A 86 5.82 3.87 -0.65
N GLN A 87 5.38 4.61 -1.64
CA GLN A 87 6.05 4.67 -2.94
C GLN A 87 7.54 5.06 -2.80
N TYR A 88 7.83 6.03 -1.93
CA TYR A 88 9.19 6.51 -1.61
C TYR A 88 9.44 6.41 -0.11
N PRO A 89 10.10 5.32 0.37
CA PRO A 89 10.45 5.17 1.77
C PRO A 89 11.40 6.27 2.25
N VAL A 90 11.06 6.87 3.38
CA VAL A 90 11.85 7.96 3.98
C VAL A 90 13.05 7.39 4.73
N GLU A 91 14.18 8.09 4.67
CA GLU A 91 15.35 7.82 5.50
C GLU A 91 15.22 8.53 6.85
N ILE A 92 15.56 7.82 7.94
CA ILE A 92 15.61 8.41 9.30
C ILE A 92 17.01 8.17 9.86
N PRO A 93 17.96 9.09 9.56
CA PRO A 93 19.34 8.95 10.03
C PRO A 93 19.43 8.93 11.55
N GLY A 94 20.29 8.07 12.08
CA GLY A 94 20.55 7.99 13.53
C GLY A 94 19.51 7.21 14.34
N VAL A 95 18.38 6.80 13.75
CA VAL A 95 17.39 5.91 14.36
C VAL A 95 17.61 4.50 13.80
N LYS A 96 18.15 3.58 14.59
CA LYS A 96 18.44 2.23 14.09
C LYS A 96 17.17 1.47 13.74
N LEU A 97 17.19 0.75 12.61
CA LEU A 97 16.04 -0.01 12.11
C LEU A 97 15.51 -1.01 13.15
N GLY A 98 16.39 -1.76 13.81
CA GLY A 98 15.99 -2.74 14.82
C GLY A 98 15.32 -2.09 16.03
N GLU A 99 15.84 -0.97 16.52
CA GLU A 99 15.29 -0.20 17.64
C GLU A 99 13.94 0.42 17.25
N PHE A 100 13.85 1.00 16.07
CA PHE A 100 12.61 1.60 15.55
C PHE A 100 11.46 0.59 15.47
N VAL A 101 11.72 -0.59 14.92
CA VAL A 101 10.69 -1.63 14.76
C VAL A 101 10.30 -2.23 16.11
N ALA A 102 11.27 -2.41 17.03
CA ALA A 102 11.00 -2.91 18.37
C ALA A 102 10.12 -1.94 19.17
N GLU A 103 10.42 -0.64 19.11
CA GLU A 103 9.62 0.40 19.78
C GLU A 103 8.19 0.47 19.21
N ALA A 104 8.06 0.43 17.88
CA ALA A 104 6.75 0.41 17.24
C ALA A 104 5.92 -0.82 17.63
N ALA A 105 6.55 -1.99 17.80
CA ALA A 105 5.89 -3.20 18.25
C ALA A 105 5.48 -3.12 19.73
N ALA A 106 6.31 -2.52 20.57
CA ALA A 106 5.99 -2.28 21.99
C ALA A 106 4.80 -1.33 22.14
N GLU A 107 4.75 -0.24 21.36
CA GLU A 107 3.60 0.68 21.31
C GLU A 107 2.31 0.00 20.80
N ALA A 108 2.44 -1.02 19.96
CA ALA A 108 1.32 -1.86 19.54
C ALA A 108 0.89 -2.88 20.62
N GLY A 109 1.55 -2.90 21.78
CA GLY A 109 1.21 -3.75 22.92
C GLY A 109 1.86 -5.13 22.90
N MET A 110 2.88 -5.36 22.07
CA MET A 110 3.62 -6.61 21.99
C MET A 110 4.61 -6.74 23.15
N GLY A 111 4.72 -7.94 23.74
CA GLY A 111 5.67 -8.20 24.83
C GLY A 111 7.12 -8.31 24.33
N GLU A 112 8.09 -8.01 25.19
CA GLU A 112 9.52 -7.95 24.85
C GLU A 112 10.04 -9.24 24.20
N ASP A 113 9.77 -10.41 24.81
CA ASP A 113 10.18 -11.72 24.27
C ASP A 113 9.61 -11.97 22.85
N GLU A 114 8.38 -11.55 22.62
CA GLU A 114 7.71 -11.69 21.31
C GLU A 114 8.33 -10.74 20.29
N ILE A 115 8.66 -9.51 20.68
CA ILE A 115 9.33 -8.52 19.82
C ILE A 115 10.69 -9.07 19.39
N GLU A 116 11.52 -9.52 20.35
CA GLU A 116 12.84 -10.06 20.06
C GLU A 116 12.77 -11.23 19.08
N ARG A 117 11.85 -12.17 19.33
CA ARG A 117 11.63 -13.32 18.47
C ARG A 117 11.20 -12.89 17.06
N ARG A 118 10.20 -12.02 16.92
CA ARG A 118 9.68 -11.57 15.61
C ARG A 118 10.71 -10.78 14.83
N VAL A 119 11.45 -9.89 15.47
CA VAL A 119 12.53 -9.12 14.83
C VAL A 119 13.60 -10.06 14.30
N ALA A 120 14.05 -11.06 15.10
CA ALA A 120 15.07 -12.01 14.67
C ALA A 120 14.58 -12.87 13.48
N GLU A 121 13.39 -13.47 13.59
CA GLU A 121 12.80 -14.31 12.55
C GLU A 121 12.58 -13.54 11.25
N ALA A 122 12.01 -12.32 11.33
CA ALA A 122 11.80 -11.49 10.17
C ALA A 122 13.12 -10.99 9.57
N ALA A 123 14.10 -10.61 10.39
CA ALA A 123 15.39 -10.14 9.88
C ALA A 123 16.13 -11.23 9.08
N GLU A 124 16.06 -12.48 9.52
CA GLU A 124 16.59 -13.62 8.77
C GLU A 124 15.80 -13.84 7.48
N LYS A 125 14.47 -13.91 7.59
CA LYS A 125 13.55 -14.22 6.50
C LYS A 125 13.60 -13.21 5.34
N PHE A 126 13.83 -11.92 5.66
CA PHE A 126 13.89 -10.83 4.68
C PHE A 126 15.32 -10.37 4.36
N ASP A 127 16.36 -11.09 4.80
CA ASP A 127 17.79 -10.70 4.68
C ASP A 127 18.06 -9.28 5.18
N MET A 128 17.46 -8.92 6.33
CA MET A 128 17.60 -7.60 6.96
C MET A 128 18.55 -7.57 8.16
N THR A 129 19.10 -8.71 8.59
CA THR A 129 19.95 -8.83 9.78
C THR A 129 21.12 -7.84 9.77
N ARG A 130 21.80 -7.67 8.62
CA ARG A 130 22.94 -6.74 8.48
C ARG A 130 22.57 -5.26 8.57
N PHE A 131 21.27 -4.95 8.44
CA PHE A 131 20.77 -3.58 8.44
C PHE A 131 20.14 -3.14 9.77
N LEU A 132 19.92 -4.05 10.72
CA LEU A 132 19.26 -3.74 12.00
C LEU A 132 19.98 -2.65 12.81
N GLN A 133 21.31 -2.52 12.66
CA GLN A 133 22.13 -1.53 13.36
C GLN A 133 22.35 -0.24 12.56
N ARG A 134 21.79 -0.14 11.33
CA ARG A 134 21.83 1.08 10.52
C ARG A 134 20.60 1.94 10.77
N GLY A 135 20.68 3.21 10.42
CA GLY A 135 19.50 4.09 10.39
C GLY A 135 18.40 3.55 9.46
N VAL A 136 17.14 3.82 9.79
CA VAL A 136 16.00 3.39 8.99
C VAL A 136 16.18 3.87 7.55
N ASN A 137 16.25 2.95 6.62
CA ASN A 137 16.44 3.19 5.18
C ASN A 137 17.72 3.96 4.79
N GLU A 138 18.63 4.23 5.73
CA GLU A 138 19.88 4.95 5.51
C GLU A 138 20.85 4.13 4.65
N ASP A 139 21.33 4.74 3.55
CA ASP A 139 22.24 4.12 2.58
C ASP A 139 21.75 2.78 1.99
N LEU A 140 20.44 2.56 1.93
CA LEU A 140 19.85 1.41 1.27
C LEU A 140 19.54 1.71 -0.20
N SER A 141 19.74 0.71 -1.07
CA SER A 141 19.25 0.74 -2.45
C SER A 141 17.71 0.78 -2.49
N GLY A 142 17.12 1.11 -3.63
CA GLY A 142 15.66 1.15 -3.79
C GLY A 142 14.99 -0.17 -3.40
N GLY A 143 15.53 -1.31 -3.85
CA GLY A 143 15.02 -2.64 -3.49
C GLY A 143 15.18 -2.96 -2.01
N GLU A 144 16.33 -2.62 -1.41
CA GLU A 144 16.56 -2.81 0.03
C GLU A 144 15.63 -1.95 0.88
N LYS A 145 15.32 -0.69 0.46
CA LYS A 145 14.32 0.16 1.14
C LYS A 145 12.94 -0.47 1.13
N LYS A 146 12.50 -1.01 -0.01
CA LYS A 146 11.20 -1.67 -0.13
C LYS A 146 11.15 -2.95 0.71
N ARG A 147 12.19 -3.75 0.68
CA ARG A 147 12.32 -4.94 1.51
C ARG A 147 12.33 -4.59 3.00
N SER A 148 12.97 -3.48 3.39
CA SER A 148 12.94 -2.93 4.75
C SER A 148 11.51 -2.59 5.20
N GLU A 149 10.68 -1.97 4.34
CA GLU A 149 9.27 -1.70 4.67
C GLU A 149 8.47 -2.99 4.88
N ILE A 150 8.66 -3.99 4.01
CA ILE A 150 7.97 -5.27 4.14
C ILE A 150 8.43 -6.01 5.41
N PHE A 151 9.72 -5.96 5.74
CA PHE A 151 10.26 -6.46 7.00
C PHE A 151 9.57 -5.81 8.21
N GLN A 152 9.46 -4.46 8.22
CA GLN A 152 8.79 -3.74 9.29
C GLN A 152 7.32 -4.20 9.43
N MET A 153 6.60 -4.34 8.32
CA MET A 153 5.24 -4.88 8.31
C MET A 153 5.18 -6.30 8.88
N ALA A 154 6.12 -7.17 8.51
CA ALA A 154 6.13 -8.55 8.97
C ALA A 154 6.35 -8.68 10.50
N VAL A 155 7.18 -7.80 11.08
CA VAL A 155 7.37 -7.75 12.54
C VAL A 155 6.10 -7.26 13.22
N LEU A 156 5.48 -6.19 12.71
CA LEU A 156 4.30 -5.57 13.31
C LEU A 156 3.02 -6.38 13.11
N GLY A 157 2.95 -7.23 12.08
CA GLY A 157 1.84 -8.14 11.83
C GLY A 157 0.52 -7.44 11.52
N PRO A 158 0.45 -6.68 10.40
CA PRO A 158 -0.80 -6.00 10.05
C PRO A 158 -1.91 -7.00 9.71
N LYS A 159 -3.16 -6.59 9.90
CA LYS A 159 -4.33 -7.29 9.35
C LYS A 159 -4.53 -6.95 7.88
N VAL A 160 -4.18 -5.71 7.50
CA VAL A 160 -4.23 -5.23 6.11
C VAL A 160 -2.95 -4.48 5.78
N ALA A 161 -2.28 -4.89 4.71
CA ALA A 161 -1.15 -4.20 4.12
C ALA A 161 -1.56 -3.50 2.82
N LEU A 162 -1.39 -2.18 2.76
CA LEU A 162 -1.55 -1.39 1.54
C LEU A 162 -0.17 -1.14 0.95
N LEU A 163 0.11 -1.68 -0.24
CA LEU A 163 1.41 -1.57 -0.91
C LEU A 163 1.27 -0.65 -2.13
N ASP A 164 1.71 0.60 -2.02
CA ASP A 164 1.53 1.61 -3.07
C ASP A 164 2.77 1.69 -3.96
N GLU A 165 2.66 1.17 -5.20
CA GLU A 165 3.67 1.21 -6.26
C GLU A 165 5.07 0.75 -5.78
N ILE A 166 5.10 -0.37 -5.04
CA ILE A 166 6.35 -0.90 -4.44
C ILE A 166 7.40 -1.34 -5.47
N ASP A 167 7.02 -1.48 -6.73
CA ASP A 167 7.88 -1.83 -7.86
C ASP A 167 8.36 -0.60 -8.67
N SER A 168 7.94 0.61 -8.28
CA SER A 168 8.26 1.84 -9.00
C SER A 168 9.75 2.19 -8.89
N GLY A 169 10.40 2.44 -10.03
CA GLY A 169 11.80 2.85 -10.08
C GLY A 169 12.82 1.73 -9.82
N LEU A 170 12.37 0.49 -9.66
CA LEU A 170 13.24 -0.67 -9.43
C LEU A 170 13.66 -1.33 -10.74
N ASP A 171 14.87 -1.90 -10.78
CA ASP A 171 15.29 -2.81 -11.83
C ASP A 171 14.63 -4.20 -11.70
N ILE A 172 14.87 -5.08 -12.66
CA ILE A 172 14.20 -6.39 -12.73
C ILE A 172 14.54 -7.27 -11.52
N ASP A 173 15.79 -7.25 -11.07
CA ASP A 173 16.23 -8.08 -9.95
C ASP A 173 15.64 -7.59 -8.63
N ALA A 174 15.64 -6.26 -8.40
CA ALA A 174 15.00 -5.65 -7.24
C ALA A 174 13.48 -5.87 -7.21
N VAL A 175 12.78 -5.84 -8.37
CA VAL A 175 11.35 -6.19 -8.45
C VAL A 175 11.11 -7.62 -8.00
N ARG A 176 11.98 -8.57 -8.39
CA ARG A 176 11.87 -9.97 -7.96
C ARG A 176 12.06 -10.09 -6.45
N GLU A 177 13.10 -9.48 -5.88
CA GLU A 177 13.37 -9.50 -4.43
C GLU A 177 12.19 -8.95 -3.62
N VAL A 178 11.61 -7.84 -4.06
CA VAL A 178 10.43 -7.23 -3.43
C VAL A 178 9.21 -8.13 -3.55
N ALA A 179 9.00 -8.74 -4.71
CA ALA A 179 7.90 -9.68 -4.92
C ALA A 179 8.02 -10.93 -4.02
N GLU A 180 9.22 -11.50 -3.92
CA GLU A 180 9.51 -12.60 -2.99
C GLU A 180 9.22 -12.19 -1.54
N ALA A 181 9.56 -10.96 -1.14
CA ALA A 181 9.24 -10.46 0.19
C ALA A 181 7.71 -10.35 0.41
N VAL A 182 6.93 -9.92 -0.58
CA VAL A 182 5.46 -9.89 -0.49
C VAL A 182 4.89 -11.30 -0.32
N GLU A 183 5.36 -12.28 -1.10
CA GLU A 183 4.92 -13.68 -0.97
C GLU A 183 5.31 -14.27 0.40
N VAL A 184 6.46 -13.89 0.92
CA VAL A 184 6.91 -14.29 2.27
C VAL A 184 6.00 -13.71 3.37
N MET A 185 5.47 -12.49 3.18
CA MET A 185 4.52 -11.85 4.12
C MET A 185 3.10 -12.45 4.02
N ARG A 186 2.78 -13.11 2.92
CA ARG A 186 1.44 -13.70 2.70
C ARG A 186 1.12 -14.71 3.80
N SER A 187 0.02 -14.51 4.49
CA SER A 187 -0.46 -15.38 5.56
C SER A 187 -1.99 -15.35 5.66
N PRO A 188 -2.61 -16.37 6.26
CA PRO A 188 -4.07 -16.40 6.44
C PRO A 188 -4.64 -15.26 7.28
N GLU A 189 -3.80 -14.53 8.03
CA GLU A 189 -4.18 -13.43 8.90
C GLU A 189 -4.05 -12.06 8.26
N VAL A 190 -3.48 -11.96 7.05
CA VAL A 190 -3.19 -10.68 6.39
C VAL A 190 -3.91 -10.60 5.05
N GLY A 191 -4.66 -9.51 4.83
CA GLY A 191 -5.12 -9.10 3.49
C GLY A 191 -4.14 -8.11 2.88
N VAL A 192 -3.73 -8.29 1.63
CA VAL A 192 -2.80 -7.41 0.93
C VAL A 192 -3.49 -6.72 -0.24
N LEU A 193 -3.52 -5.39 -0.25
CA LEU A 193 -3.91 -4.60 -1.41
C LEU A 193 -2.66 -3.98 -2.04
N MET A 194 -2.25 -4.50 -3.18
CA MET A 194 -1.07 -4.05 -3.91
C MET A 194 -1.47 -3.16 -5.08
N ILE A 195 -1.02 -1.91 -5.06
CA ILE A 195 -1.20 -0.98 -6.17
C ILE A 195 0.02 -1.10 -7.08
N THR A 196 -0.22 -1.35 -8.35
CA THR A 196 0.80 -1.29 -9.39
C THR A 196 0.17 -0.85 -10.71
N HIS A 197 0.96 -0.20 -11.54
CA HIS A 197 0.60 0.10 -12.93
C HIS A 197 1.38 -0.77 -13.91
N TYR A 198 2.25 -1.67 -13.41
CA TYR A 198 3.03 -2.61 -14.21
C TYR A 198 2.63 -4.05 -13.90
N SER A 199 2.40 -4.84 -14.93
CA SER A 199 2.16 -6.28 -14.80
C SER A 199 3.41 -7.07 -14.40
N ARG A 200 4.62 -6.48 -14.50
CA ARG A 200 5.88 -7.21 -14.28
C ARG A 200 6.01 -7.78 -12.86
N ILE A 201 5.55 -7.07 -11.82
CA ILE A 201 5.56 -7.61 -10.45
C ILE A 201 4.56 -8.74 -10.30
N LEU A 202 3.43 -8.70 -11.02
CA LEU A 202 2.38 -9.72 -10.99
C LEU A 202 2.80 -11.04 -11.64
N ARG A 203 3.95 -11.09 -12.30
CA ARG A 203 4.58 -12.35 -12.77
C ARG A 203 5.25 -13.12 -11.63
N TYR A 204 5.56 -12.45 -10.53
CA TYR A 204 6.20 -13.02 -9.34
C TYR A 204 5.23 -13.15 -8.17
N VAL A 205 4.34 -12.15 -7.97
CA VAL A 205 3.25 -12.20 -7.00
C VAL A 205 1.94 -12.42 -7.77
N ILE A 206 1.42 -13.65 -7.75
CA ILE A 206 0.14 -13.96 -8.42
C ILE A 206 -0.98 -13.49 -7.49
N PRO A 207 -1.74 -12.44 -7.86
CA PRO A 207 -2.85 -11.98 -7.05
C PRO A 207 -4.04 -12.95 -7.11
N ASP A 208 -4.81 -13.01 -6.03
CA ASP A 208 -6.08 -13.78 -6.02
C ASP A 208 -7.16 -13.04 -6.81
N ARG A 209 -7.06 -11.70 -6.86
CA ARG A 209 -7.96 -10.85 -7.65
C ARG A 209 -7.25 -9.61 -8.17
N VAL A 210 -7.63 -9.19 -9.37
CA VAL A 210 -7.21 -7.94 -10.01
C VAL A 210 -8.41 -7.00 -10.10
N HIS A 211 -8.24 -5.76 -9.69
CA HIS A 211 -9.21 -4.68 -9.84
C HIS A 211 -8.68 -3.62 -10.79
N VAL A 212 -9.53 -3.09 -11.65
CA VAL A 212 -9.18 -2.01 -12.58
C VAL A 212 -9.85 -0.72 -12.16
N MET A 213 -9.04 0.29 -11.87
CA MET A 213 -9.52 1.62 -11.51
C MET A 213 -9.34 2.60 -12.67
N VAL A 214 -10.41 3.26 -13.05
CA VAL A 214 -10.43 4.30 -14.09
C VAL A 214 -11.28 5.47 -13.60
N ASP A 215 -10.77 6.68 -13.72
CA ASP A 215 -11.46 7.94 -13.40
C ASP A 215 -12.15 7.95 -12.01
N GLY A 216 -11.48 7.36 -11.02
CA GLY A 216 -11.95 7.31 -9.62
C GLY A 216 -12.98 6.21 -9.35
N ARG A 217 -13.19 5.25 -10.24
CA ARG A 217 -14.12 4.13 -10.09
C ARG A 217 -13.44 2.80 -10.31
N LEU A 218 -13.83 1.77 -9.57
CA LEU A 218 -13.53 0.40 -9.93
C LEU A 218 -14.48 0.00 -11.07
N VAL A 219 -13.91 -0.22 -12.25
CA VAL A 219 -14.69 -0.47 -13.48
C VAL A 219 -14.72 -1.94 -13.86
N ASP A 220 -13.75 -2.73 -13.36
CA ASP A 220 -13.66 -4.16 -13.61
C ASP A 220 -12.97 -4.86 -12.46
N SER A 221 -13.26 -6.17 -12.29
CA SER A 221 -12.61 -7.02 -11.30
C SER A 221 -12.65 -8.47 -11.78
N GLY A 222 -11.51 -9.13 -11.77
CA GLY A 222 -11.37 -10.51 -12.27
C GLY A 222 -10.26 -11.28 -11.56
N GLY A 223 -9.91 -12.43 -12.10
CA GLY A 223 -8.75 -13.22 -11.70
C GLY A 223 -7.43 -12.62 -12.23
N PRO A 224 -6.32 -13.36 -12.03
CA PRO A 224 -4.98 -12.92 -12.49
C PRO A 224 -4.92 -12.63 -14.00
N GLU A 225 -5.73 -13.34 -14.80
CA GLU A 225 -5.82 -13.19 -16.26
C GLU A 225 -6.19 -11.77 -16.71
N LEU A 226 -6.88 -11.02 -15.86
CA LEU A 226 -7.22 -9.62 -16.15
C LEU A 226 -5.97 -8.73 -16.25
N ALA A 227 -4.90 -9.04 -15.53
CA ALA A 227 -3.63 -8.34 -15.64
C ALA A 227 -2.97 -8.57 -17.00
N ASP A 228 -3.03 -9.81 -17.53
CA ASP A 228 -2.51 -10.16 -18.86
C ASP A 228 -3.31 -9.46 -19.96
N GLU A 229 -4.64 -9.39 -19.82
CA GLU A 229 -5.50 -8.64 -20.75
C GLU A 229 -5.14 -7.15 -20.78
N LEU A 230 -4.87 -6.56 -19.62
CA LEU A 230 -4.43 -5.16 -19.51
C LEU A 230 -3.06 -4.94 -20.15
N GLU A 231 -2.12 -5.90 -19.99
CA GLU A 231 -0.80 -5.80 -20.63
C GLU A 231 -0.90 -5.88 -22.15
N ALA A 232 -1.75 -6.76 -22.68
CA ALA A 232 -1.92 -6.96 -24.11
C ALA A 232 -2.73 -5.84 -24.79
N GLY A 233 -3.81 -5.38 -24.17
CA GLY A 233 -4.77 -4.45 -24.77
C GLY A 233 -4.73 -3.01 -24.25
N GLY A 234 -4.04 -2.78 -23.14
CA GLY A 234 -4.02 -1.49 -22.46
C GLY A 234 -5.35 -1.10 -21.81
N TYR A 235 -5.37 0.00 -21.09
CA TYR A 235 -6.57 0.51 -20.41
C TYR A 235 -7.64 1.02 -21.38
N GLU A 236 -7.28 1.43 -22.61
CA GLU A 236 -8.23 1.85 -23.62
C GLU A 236 -9.09 0.67 -24.15
N ALA A 237 -8.52 -0.53 -24.23
CA ALA A 237 -9.29 -1.73 -24.57
C ALA A 237 -10.34 -2.04 -23.49
N VAL A 238 -10.02 -1.88 -22.24
CA VAL A 238 -10.98 -2.03 -21.12
C VAL A 238 -12.06 -0.95 -21.18
N ARG A 239 -11.69 0.31 -21.40
CA ARG A 239 -12.64 1.41 -21.59
C ARG A 239 -13.62 1.10 -22.73
N ALA A 240 -13.11 0.68 -23.89
CA ALA A 240 -13.92 0.34 -25.06
C ALA A 240 -14.87 -0.84 -24.77
N ARG A 241 -14.39 -1.91 -24.11
CA ARG A 241 -15.20 -3.06 -23.71
C ARG A 241 -16.35 -2.68 -22.78
N LEU A 242 -16.11 -1.73 -21.88
CA LEU A 242 -17.10 -1.27 -20.89
C LEU A 242 -17.96 -0.09 -21.38
N GLY A 243 -17.77 0.36 -22.63
CA GLY A 243 -18.50 1.51 -23.20
C GLY A 243 -18.20 2.84 -22.52
N LEU A 244 -17.04 2.97 -21.88
CA LEU A 244 -16.59 4.20 -21.26
C LEU A 244 -16.01 5.15 -22.32
N ALA A 245 -16.18 6.46 -22.10
CA ALA A 245 -15.60 7.45 -23.01
C ALA A 245 -14.06 7.26 -23.11
N PRO A 246 -13.45 7.54 -24.29
CA PRO A 246 -11.99 7.52 -24.43
C PRO A 246 -11.34 8.39 -23.34
N GLY A 247 -10.20 7.94 -22.82
CA GLY A 247 -9.45 8.72 -21.84
C GLY A 247 -9.03 10.06 -22.45
N GLY A 248 -9.51 11.18 -21.91
CA GLY A 248 -8.95 12.47 -22.27
C GLY A 248 -7.48 12.51 -21.85
N GLU A 249 -6.60 13.04 -22.70
CA GLU A 249 -5.25 13.44 -22.31
C GLU A 249 -5.36 14.49 -21.19
N ASN A 250 -5.54 14.04 -19.96
CA ASN A 250 -5.35 14.91 -18.81
C ASN A 250 -3.86 15.20 -18.71
N GLY A 251 -3.47 16.23 -19.44
CA GLY A 251 -2.17 16.84 -19.36
C GLY A 251 -1.77 16.97 -17.89
N GLN A 252 -0.52 16.70 -17.66
CA GLN A 252 0.22 16.84 -16.42
C GLN A 252 -0.11 18.18 -15.71
N ALA A 253 -1.23 18.27 -15.04
CA ALA A 253 -1.39 19.21 -13.96
C ALA A 253 -0.67 18.58 -12.75
N LYS A 254 0.63 18.81 -12.63
CA LYS A 254 1.35 18.68 -11.37
C LYS A 254 0.61 19.60 -10.37
N ALA A 255 -0.33 19.04 -9.64
CA ALA A 255 -0.73 19.64 -8.39
C ALA A 255 0.57 19.72 -7.58
N LYS A 256 1.06 20.93 -7.33
CA LYS A 256 2.06 21.18 -6.30
C LYS A 256 1.40 20.74 -5.00
N VAL A 257 1.61 19.49 -4.63
CA VAL A 257 1.46 19.04 -3.24
C VAL A 257 2.57 19.80 -2.52
N THR A 258 2.21 20.89 -1.88
CA THR A 258 3.08 21.57 -0.93
C THR A 258 3.39 20.51 0.12
N ASP A 259 4.65 20.14 0.26
CA ASP A 259 5.12 19.22 1.29
C ASP A 259 4.76 19.82 2.65
N LEU A 260 3.68 19.29 3.24
CA LEU A 260 3.19 19.70 4.57
C LEU A 260 4.17 19.37 5.71
N PHE A 261 5.30 18.72 5.38
CA PHE A 261 6.35 18.40 6.35
C PHE A 261 7.52 19.39 6.37
N THR A 262 7.55 20.37 5.46
CA THR A 262 8.64 21.38 5.43
C THR A 262 8.37 22.61 6.30
N ASP A 263 7.19 22.78 6.86
CA ASP A 263 6.80 23.96 7.64
C ASP A 263 6.45 23.67 9.12
N LEU A 264 7.07 22.67 9.74
CA LEU A 264 7.09 22.60 11.19
C LEU A 264 8.27 23.45 11.71
N PRO A 265 8.04 24.59 12.38
CA PRO A 265 9.10 25.31 13.05
C PRO A 265 9.60 24.46 14.22
N PHE A 266 10.80 23.90 14.11
CA PHE A 266 11.56 23.51 15.28
C PHE A 266 11.98 24.80 15.98
N GLU A 267 11.18 25.27 16.94
CA GLU A 267 11.66 26.25 17.91
C GLU A 267 12.64 25.55 18.84
N THR A 268 13.84 26.14 18.92
CA THR A 268 14.98 25.75 19.76
C THR A 268 14.69 25.87 21.24
#